data_34fad306e6bb6285d63622d405952275
#
_entry.id   34fad306e6bb6285d63622d405952275
#
_cell.length_a   1.000
_cell.length_b   1.000
_cell.length_c   1.000
_cell.angle_alpha   90.00
_cell.angle_beta   90.00
_cell.angle_gamma   90.00
#
_symmetry.space_group_name_H-M   'P 1'
#
loop_
_entity.id
_entity.type
_entity.pdbx_description
1 polymer ?
#
loop_
_entity_poly.entity_id
_entity_poly.type
_entity_poly.pdbx_seq_one_letter_code
_entity_poly.pdbx_strand_id
1 'polypeptide(L)'
;MERKGFRERILTPEERVLCNTPTRVAGRWAAKEAIAKALGIPLTWHQVEILNADTRAPFAVIHSPQFDARRYRIHISITHEREVAAAVAILESVSSRRS
;
A
#
# COMPACT_ATOMS: atom_id res chain seq x y z
N MET A 1 -1.03 2.75 -21.74
CA MET A 1 -2.48 2.71 -21.74
C MET A 1 -3.00 1.71 -20.72
N GLU A 2 -3.97 2.12 -19.99
CA GLU A 2 -4.52 1.29 -18.94
C GLU A 2 -5.46 0.24 -19.53
N ARG A 3 -5.30 -1.01 -19.10
CA ARG A 3 -6.19 -2.04 -19.54
C ARG A 3 -7.52 -1.94 -18.84
N LYS A 4 -8.55 -2.33 -19.53
CA LYS A 4 -9.86 -2.41 -18.91
C LYS A 4 -9.79 -3.36 -17.71
N GLY A 5 -10.31 -2.92 -16.60
CA GLY A 5 -10.32 -3.72 -15.39
C GLY A 5 -9.04 -3.67 -14.56
N PHE A 6 -8.04 -2.93 -15.04
CA PHE A 6 -6.76 -2.85 -14.32
C PHE A 6 -6.95 -2.22 -12.94
N ARG A 7 -7.67 -1.10 -12.87
CA ARG A 7 -7.91 -0.43 -11.61
C ARG A 7 -8.65 -1.35 -10.63
N GLU A 8 -9.65 -2.04 -11.13
CA GLU A 8 -10.45 -2.93 -10.28
C GLU A 8 -9.63 -4.08 -9.76
N ARG A 9 -8.68 -4.55 -10.54
CA ARG A 9 -7.84 -5.66 -10.13
C ARG A 9 -6.83 -5.25 -9.06
N ILE A 10 -6.31 -4.05 -9.19
CA ILE A 10 -5.25 -3.56 -8.30
C ILE A 10 -5.80 -2.89 -7.05
N LEU A 11 -6.90 -2.16 -7.18
CA LEU A 11 -7.41 -1.30 -6.12
C LEU A 11 -8.65 -1.87 -5.48
N THR A 12 -8.74 -1.73 -4.16
CA THR A 12 -9.98 -2.02 -3.45
C THR A 12 -11.02 -0.94 -3.78
N PRO A 13 -12.30 -1.19 -3.50
CA PRO A 13 -13.31 -0.15 -3.74
C PRO A 13 -13.00 1.17 -3.05
N GLU A 14 -12.48 1.12 -1.82
CA GLU A 14 -12.12 2.34 -1.11
C GLU A 14 -10.98 3.07 -1.80
N GLU A 15 -9.99 2.30 -2.27
CA GLU A 15 -8.86 2.91 -2.97
C GLU A 15 -9.29 3.55 -4.26
N ARG A 16 -10.28 2.99 -4.95
CA ARG A 16 -10.74 3.55 -6.21
C ARG A 16 -11.35 4.92 -6.06
N VAL A 17 -11.96 5.17 -4.90
CA VAL A 17 -12.50 6.50 -4.62
C VAL A 17 -11.37 7.51 -4.49
N LEU A 18 -10.23 7.10 -3.94
CA LEU A 18 -9.11 7.99 -3.70
C LEU A 18 -8.21 8.16 -4.92
N CYS A 19 -8.21 7.20 -5.82
CA CYS A 19 -7.25 7.17 -6.92
C CYS A 19 -7.95 7.28 -8.25
N ASN A 20 -8.10 8.51 -8.73
CA ASN A 20 -8.83 8.75 -9.97
C ASN A 20 -7.96 9.25 -11.12
N THR A 21 -6.65 9.15 -11.00
CA THR A 21 -5.75 9.49 -12.10
C THR A 21 -4.76 8.34 -12.30
N PRO A 22 -4.25 8.17 -13.53
CA PRO A 22 -3.26 7.12 -13.77
C PRO A 22 -2.03 7.23 -12.88
N THR A 23 -1.58 8.44 -12.60
CA THR A 23 -0.42 8.65 -11.75
C THR A 23 -0.67 8.15 -10.34
N ARG A 24 -1.86 8.41 -9.81
CA ARG A 24 -2.20 7.93 -8.47
C ARG A 24 -2.33 6.42 -8.42
N VAL A 25 -2.89 5.83 -9.47
CA VAL A 25 -2.98 4.37 -9.54
C VAL A 25 -1.59 3.76 -9.57
N ALA A 26 -0.68 4.35 -10.36
CA ALA A 26 0.69 3.87 -10.44
C ALA A 26 1.38 3.95 -9.09
N GLY A 27 1.15 5.04 -8.36
CA GLY A 27 1.73 5.18 -7.02
C GLY A 27 1.24 4.11 -6.06
N ARG A 28 -0.04 3.80 -6.10
CA ARG A 28 -0.60 2.73 -5.26
C ARG A 28 0.01 1.39 -5.62
N TRP A 29 0.12 1.13 -6.92
CA TRP A 29 0.69 -0.13 -7.38
C TRP A 29 2.12 -0.28 -6.91
N ALA A 30 2.93 0.78 -7.04
CA ALA A 30 4.31 0.75 -6.58
C ALA A 30 4.39 0.51 -5.07
N ALA A 31 3.50 1.15 -4.30
CA ALA A 31 3.48 0.97 -2.86
C ALA A 31 3.10 -0.45 -2.46
N LYS A 32 2.13 -1.03 -3.15
CA LYS A 32 1.73 -2.42 -2.87
C LYS A 32 2.86 -3.39 -3.15
N GLU A 33 3.59 -3.16 -4.24
CA GLU A 33 4.76 -3.97 -4.56
C GLU A 33 5.82 -3.86 -3.47
N ALA A 34 6.10 -2.64 -3.03
CA ALA A 34 7.12 -2.42 -2.01
C ALA A 34 6.73 -3.09 -0.70
N ILE A 35 5.46 -2.99 -0.33
CA ILE A 35 4.97 -3.60 0.91
C ILE A 35 5.07 -5.12 0.82
N ALA A 36 4.64 -5.70 -0.29
CA ALA A 36 4.68 -7.14 -0.44
C ALA A 36 6.10 -7.67 -0.30
N LYS A 37 7.06 -6.95 -0.86
CA LYS A 37 8.44 -7.36 -0.75
C LYS A 37 8.98 -7.21 0.67
N ALA A 38 8.58 -6.14 1.35
CA ALA A 38 9.02 -5.92 2.72
C ALA A 38 8.47 -6.96 3.67
N LEU A 39 7.22 -7.37 3.45
CA LEU A 39 6.59 -8.36 4.34
C LEU A 39 7.04 -9.78 4.05
N GLY A 40 7.32 -10.09 2.79
CA GLY A 40 7.77 -11.42 2.42
C GLY A 40 6.71 -12.50 2.55
N ILE A 41 5.43 -12.13 2.59
CA ILE A 41 4.35 -13.09 2.63
C ILE A 41 3.50 -12.96 1.38
N PRO A 42 2.85 -14.04 0.94
CA PRO A 42 2.02 -13.94 -0.26
C PRO A 42 0.79 -13.07 0.00
N LEU A 43 0.59 -12.10 -0.85
CA LEU A 43 -0.52 -11.17 -0.73
C LEU A 43 -1.12 -10.92 -2.10
N THR A 44 -2.44 -10.83 -2.15
CA THR A 44 -3.11 -10.38 -3.36
C THR A 44 -3.17 -8.85 -3.33
N TRP A 45 -3.48 -8.28 -4.48
CA TRP A 45 -3.53 -6.83 -4.58
C TRP A 45 -4.53 -6.20 -3.61
N HIS A 46 -5.68 -6.86 -3.40
CA HIS A 46 -6.70 -6.31 -2.52
C HIS A 46 -6.42 -6.56 -1.04
N GLN A 47 -5.46 -7.43 -0.74
CA GLN A 47 -5.08 -7.63 0.66
C GLN A 47 -4.18 -6.53 1.18
N VAL A 48 -3.61 -5.73 0.29
CA VAL A 48 -2.80 -4.58 0.68
C VAL A 48 -3.58 -3.34 0.29
N GLU A 49 -4.18 -2.70 1.27
CA GLU A 49 -5.01 -1.53 1.00
C GLU A 49 -4.29 -0.28 1.49
N ILE A 50 -4.19 0.73 0.64
CA ILE A 50 -3.50 1.96 0.99
C ILE A 50 -4.51 3.10 0.99
N LEU A 51 -4.72 3.64 2.17
CA LEU A 51 -5.70 4.69 2.39
C LEU A 51 -4.97 5.96 2.84
N ASN A 52 -5.73 7.03 3.02
CA ASN A 52 -5.17 8.29 3.46
C ASN A 52 -5.78 8.69 4.79
N ALA A 53 -4.90 9.08 5.71
CA ALA A 53 -5.35 9.63 6.99
C ALA A 53 -5.92 11.02 6.78
N ASP A 54 -6.49 11.60 7.83
CA ASP A 54 -7.02 12.95 7.76
C ASP A 54 -5.96 13.96 7.37
N THR A 55 -4.72 13.68 7.70
CA THR A 55 -3.59 14.52 7.32
C THR A 55 -3.16 14.28 5.88
N ARG A 56 -3.85 13.37 5.18
CA ARG A 56 -3.53 12.97 3.81
C ARG A 56 -2.32 12.08 3.70
N ALA A 57 -1.68 11.76 4.82
CA ALA A 57 -0.57 10.82 4.80
C ALA A 57 -1.08 9.43 4.45
N PRO A 58 -0.37 8.70 3.58
CA PRO A 58 -0.80 7.34 3.24
C PRO A 58 -0.50 6.37 4.37
N PHE A 59 -1.36 5.38 4.52
CA PHE A 59 -1.10 4.30 5.44
C PHE A 59 -1.65 3.02 4.84
N ALA A 60 -1.06 1.89 5.25
CA ALA A 60 -1.41 0.59 4.70
C ALA A 60 -2.19 -0.23 5.70
N VAL A 61 -3.20 -0.93 5.20
CA VAL A 61 -3.95 -1.92 5.97
C VAL A 61 -3.74 -3.26 5.30
N ILE A 62 -3.28 -4.24 6.04
CA ILE A 62 -3.00 -5.57 5.49
C ILE A 62 -4.11 -6.51 5.91
N HIS A 63 -4.86 -7.00 4.93
CA HIS A 63 -5.96 -7.92 5.15
C HIS A 63 -5.49 -9.35 4.94
N SER A 64 -4.68 -9.83 5.87
CA SER A 64 -4.15 -11.19 5.78
C SER A 64 -3.98 -11.73 7.19
N PRO A 65 -4.40 -12.98 7.44
CA PRO A 65 -4.20 -13.57 8.76
C PRO A 65 -2.75 -13.82 9.11
N GLN A 66 -1.87 -13.76 8.10
CA GLN A 66 -0.46 -13.96 8.35
C GLN A 66 0.24 -12.71 8.84
N PHE A 67 -0.44 -11.57 8.81
CA PHE A 67 0.15 -10.32 9.26
C PHE A 67 -0.43 -9.90 10.60
N ASP A 68 0.43 -9.66 11.57
CA ASP A 68 0.00 -9.25 12.90
C ASP A 68 0.28 -7.76 13.07
N ALA A 69 -0.78 -6.96 12.98
CA ALA A 69 -0.66 -5.51 13.06
C ALA A 69 -0.23 -5.03 14.45
N ARG A 70 -0.33 -5.90 15.45
CA ARG A 70 0.12 -5.52 16.79
C ARG A 70 1.61 -5.63 16.96
N ARG A 71 2.27 -6.37 16.07
CA ARG A 71 3.71 -6.60 16.19
C ARG A 71 4.53 -5.82 15.18
N TYR A 72 3.88 -5.26 14.16
CA TYR A 72 4.59 -4.58 13.09
C TYR A 72 3.90 -3.31 12.70
N ARG A 73 4.69 -2.35 12.28
CA ARG A 73 4.20 -1.13 11.67
C ARG A 73 4.77 -1.01 10.29
N ILE A 74 3.97 -0.47 9.39
CA ILE A 74 4.39 -0.27 8.02
C ILE A 74 4.42 1.22 7.77
N HIS A 75 5.58 1.71 7.33
CA HIS A 75 5.76 3.11 6.96
C HIS A 75 5.91 3.16 5.47
N ILE A 76 5.11 3.98 4.81
CA ILE A 76 5.17 4.09 3.36
C ILE A 76 5.34 5.53 2.96
N SER A 77 6.02 5.71 1.84
CA SER A 77 6.19 7.01 1.21
C SER A 77 6.02 6.81 -0.28
N ILE A 78 5.20 7.65 -0.89
CA ILE A 78 4.88 7.54 -2.30
C ILE A 78 5.24 8.86 -2.96
N THR A 79 5.97 8.76 -4.06
CA THR A 79 6.41 9.93 -4.81
C THR A 79 5.92 9.82 -6.24
N HIS A 80 5.42 10.93 -6.76
CA HIS A 80 5.03 11.03 -8.15
C HIS A 80 5.84 12.11 -8.81
N GLU A 81 6.33 11.80 -10.01
CA GLU A 81 7.09 12.78 -10.76
C GLU A 81 6.76 12.56 -12.21
N ARG A 82 5.83 13.31 -12.72
CA ARG A 82 5.40 13.19 -14.11
C ARG A 82 4.99 11.78 -14.43
N GLU A 83 5.81 11.05 -15.16
CA GLU A 83 5.49 9.69 -15.58
C GLU A 83 6.08 8.62 -14.70
N VAL A 84 6.72 9.03 -13.61
CA VAL A 84 7.38 8.10 -12.73
C VAL A 84 6.70 8.12 -11.37
N ALA A 85 6.39 6.95 -10.85
CA ALA A 85 5.91 6.81 -9.49
C ALA A 85 6.81 5.84 -8.77
N ALA A 86 7.17 6.18 -7.55
CA ALA A 86 8.02 5.33 -6.74
C ALA A 86 7.48 5.28 -5.33
N ALA A 87 7.76 4.19 -4.64
CA ALA A 87 7.29 4.02 -3.27
C ALA A 87 8.34 3.30 -2.46
N VAL A 88 8.40 3.64 -1.19
CA VAL A 88 9.25 2.98 -0.23
C VAL A 88 8.38 2.48 0.89
N ALA A 89 8.59 1.24 1.31
CA ALA A 89 7.89 0.65 2.44
C ALA A 89 8.93 0.16 3.43
N ILE A 90 8.72 0.51 4.68
CA ILE A 90 9.59 0.09 5.77
C ILE A 90 8.75 -0.66 6.78
N LEU A 91 9.14 -1.89 7.05
CA LEU A 91 8.48 -2.72 8.04
C LEU A 91 9.25 -2.62 9.34
N GLU A 92 8.59 -2.15 10.36
CA GLU A 92 9.19 -1.98 11.66
C GLU A 92 8.60 -2.97 12.63
N SER A 93 9.45 -3.70 13.34
CA SER A 93 9.02 -4.61 14.39
C SER A 93 8.78 -3.81 15.66
N VAL A 94 7.59 -3.93 16.21
CA VAL A 94 7.23 -3.22 17.42
C VAL A 94 7.24 -4.22 18.55
N SER A 95 8.20 -4.06 19.48
CA SER A 95 8.29 -4.94 20.60
C SER A 95 7.26 -4.53 21.65
N SER A 96 6.45 -5.48 22.06
CA SER A 96 5.51 -5.22 23.11
C SER A 96 6.17 -5.37 24.47
N ARG A 97 7.43 -5.93 24.52
CA ARG A 97 8.06 -6.08 25.73
C ARG A 97 8.79 -4.87 26.04
N ARG A 98 8.68 -4.44 27.17
CA ARG A 98 9.35 -3.34 27.50
C ARG A 98 10.45 -3.76 28.12
N SER A 99 11.24 -3.40 27.95
CA SER A 99 12.40 -3.99 28.51
C SER A 99 12.83 -3.45 29.77
#